data_7a87c324ca83e27b08a366c735e3ce9e
#
_entry.id   7a87c324ca83e27b08a366c735e3ce9e
#
_cell.length_a   1.000
_cell.length_b   1.000
_cell.length_c   1.000
_cell.angle_alpha   90.00
_cell.angle_beta   90.00
_cell.angle_gamma   90.00
#
_symmetry.space_group_name_H-M   'P 1'
#
loop_
_entity.id
_entity.type
_entity.pdbx_description
1 polymer ?
#
loop_
_entity_poly.entity_id
_entity_poly.type
_entity_poly.pdbx_seq_one_letter_code
_entity_poly.pdbx_strand_id
1 'polypeptide(L)'
;MRERARNQDRRNEPNPYATREDFIKVFHEDMKGLYQLSFLLTGDHERAEKCFVAGIEDCVGENRVFREWARSWAKRIIVENAIRELKPRPSLPSSPPSATVFSHSEQSSGFGGHFDLETVLGLGDFERFVFVMSVLENYSHHECALLLGCSVLEIRQGRLHALEHLVNSGQVVSFAL
;
A
#
# COMPACT_ATOMS: atom_id res chain seq x y z
N MET A 1 -4.70 -53.33 -0.51
CA MET A 1 -4.03 -52.60 -1.62
C MET A 1 -4.69 -51.26 -2.01
N ARG A 2 -5.96 -50.98 -1.68
CA ARG A 2 -6.65 -49.71 -2.05
C ARG A 2 -6.30 -48.50 -1.19
N GLU A 3 -5.82 -48.67 0.06
CA GLU A 3 -5.45 -47.54 0.93
C GLU A 3 -4.11 -46.88 0.57
N ARG A 4 -3.17 -47.65 0.04
CA ARG A 4 -1.85 -47.11 -0.37
C ARG A 4 -1.97 -46.19 -1.62
N ALA A 5 -2.91 -46.43 -2.52
CA ALA A 5 -3.16 -45.62 -3.70
C ALA A 5 -3.80 -44.24 -3.35
N ARG A 6 -4.71 -44.21 -2.33
CA ARG A 6 -5.32 -42.96 -1.86
C ARG A 6 -4.34 -42.03 -1.16
N ASN A 7 -3.29 -42.54 -0.54
CA ASN A 7 -2.29 -41.71 0.16
C ASN A 7 -1.22 -41.15 -0.80
N GLN A 8 -1.10 -41.71 -2.00
CA GLN A 8 -0.16 -41.26 -3.01
C GLN A 8 -0.77 -40.08 -3.84
N ASP A 9 -2.08 -40.06 -4.06
CA ASP A 9 -2.78 -38.99 -4.76
C ASP A 9 -2.78 -37.66 -3.96
N ARG A 10 -2.84 -37.73 -2.63
CA ARG A 10 -2.76 -36.54 -1.77
C ARG A 10 -1.38 -35.86 -1.75
N ARG A 11 -0.33 -36.53 -2.20
CA ARG A 11 1.04 -35.96 -2.27
C ARG A 11 1.31 -35.19 -3.54
N ASN A 12 0.40 -35.23 -4.51
CA ASN A 12 0.57 -34.61 -5.81
C ASN A 12 -0.37 -33.41 -6.06
N GLU A 13 -1.14 -32.99 -5.05
CA GLU A 13 -1.86 -31.71 -5.14
C GLU A 13 -0.84 -30.57 -5.05
N PRO A 14 -0.85 -29.64 -6.03
CA PRO A 14 0.05 -28.49 -5.99
C PRO A 14 -0.20 -27.72 -4.70
N ASN A 15 0.86 -27.41 -3.97
CA ASN A 15 0.76 -26.61 -2.75
C ASN A 15 0.06 -25.27 -3.06
N PRO A 16 -1.12 -24.98 -2.47
CA PRO A 16 -1.87 -23.76 -2.74
C PRO A 16 -1.19 -22.52 -2.15
N TYR A 17 -0.25 -22.70 -1.23
CA TYR A 17 0.46 -21.61 -0.58
C TYR A 17 1.68 -21.19 -1.38
N ALA A 18 1.97 -19.89 -1.32
CA ALA A 18 3.17 -19.30 -1.92
C ALA A 18 4.42 -19.87 -1.25
N THR A 19 5.38 -20.24 -2.06
CA THR A 19 6.70 -20.67 -1.64
C THR A 19 7.68 -19.50 -1.64
N ARG A 20 8.88 -19.72 -1.10
CA ARG A 20 9.98 -18.76 -1.19
C ARG A 20 10.29 -18.38 -2.64
N GLU A 21 10.29 -19.35 -3.54
CA GLU A 21 10.54 -19.14 -4.96
C GLU A 21 9.46 -18.29 -5.62
N ASP A 22 8.19 -18.46 -5.22
CA ASP A 22 7.08 -17.65 -5.71
C ASP A 22 7.28 -16.17 -5.30
N PHE A 23 7.71 -15.89 -4.05
CA PHE A 23 8.01 -14.51 -3.62
C PHE A 23 9.23 -13.93 -4.34
N ILE A 24 10.32 -14.67 -4.47
CA ILE A 24 11.50 -14.23 -5.24
C ILE A 24 11.09 -13.86 -6.66
N LYS A 25 10.24 -14.66 -7.29
CA LYS A 25 9.69 -14.38 -8.62
C LYS A 25 8.87 -13.09 -8.64
N VAL A 26 7.97 -12.88 -7.65
CA VAL A 26 7.18 -11.65 -7.53
C VAL A 26 8.07 -10.41 -7.43
N PHE A 27 9.07 -10.44 -6.56
CA PHE A 27 10.00 -9.32 -6.40
C PHE A 27 10.86 -9.07 -7.64
N HIS A 28 11.25 -10.12 -8.37
CA HIS A 28 11.99 -9.97 -9.63
C HIS A 28 11.11 -9.40 -10.74
N GLU A 29 9.88 -9.89 -10.91
CA GLU A 29 8.97 -9.47 -11.97
C GLU A 29 8.44 -8.03 -11.75
N ASP A 30 8.21 -7.65 -10.50
CA ASP A 30 7.62 -6.35 -10.14
C ASP A 30 8.59 -5.46 -9.33
N MET A 31 9.89 -5.67 -9.50
CA MET A 31 10.93 -4.97 -8.75
C MET A 31 10.75 -3.44 -8.82
N LYS A 32 10.50 -2.91 -10.03
CA LYS A 32 10.31 -1.48 -10.23
C LYS A 32 9.08 -0.95 -9.49
N GLY A 33 7.94 -1.65 -9.58
CA GLY A 33 6.69 -1.23 -8.93
C GLY A 33 6.79 -1.29 -7.41
N LEU A 34 7.36 -2.38 -6.89
CA LEU A 34 7.55 -2.57 -5.45
C LEU A 34 8.58 -1.57 -4.85
N TYR A 35 9.67 -1.29 -5.58
CA TYR A 35 10.63 -0.27 -5.16
C TYR A 35 10.02 1.14 -5.22
N GLN A 36 9.25 1.44 -6.27
CA GLN A 36 8.55 2.72 -6.40
C GLN A 36 7.54 2.93 -5.26
N LEU A 37 6.80 1.89 -4.88
CA LEU A 37 5.92 1.92 -3.71
C LEU A 37 6.69 2.25 -2.43
N SER A 38 7.81 1.58 -2.20
CA SER A 38 8.69 1.84 -1.07
C SER A 38 9.18 3.30 -1.06
N PHE A 39 9.60 3.82 -2.22
CA PHE A 39 10.08 5.18 -2.38
C PHE A 39 8.97 6.24 -2.17
N LEU A 40 7.79 6.02 -2.72
CA LEU A 40 6.64 6.91 -2.52
C LEU A 40 6.24 7.01 -1.05
N LEU A 41 6.34 5.91 -0.29
CA LEU A 41 6.02 5.91 1.13
C LEU A 41 7.10 6.59 1.97
N THR A 42 8.38 6.36 1.66
CA THR A 42 9.49 6.83 2.50
C THR A 42 10.00 8.22 2.12
N GLY A 43 9.87 8.61 0.84
CA GLY A 43 10.37 9.87 0.31
C GLY A 43 11.90 9.97 0.22
N ASP A 44 12.61 8.89 0.48
CA ASP A 44 14.07 8.84 0.56
C ASP A 44 14.59 7.51 0.02
N HIS A 45 15.65 7.56 -0.81
CA HIS A 45 16.18 6.37 -1.49
C HIS A 45 16.80 5.35 -0.53
N GLU A 46 17.52 5.79 0.50
CA GLU A 46 18.15 4.89 1.47
C GLU A 46 17.09 4.13 2.28
N ARG A 47 16.07 4.86 2.75
CA ARG A 47 14.93 4.26 3.46
C ARG A 47 14.10 3.36 2.55
N ALA A 48 13.92 3.75 1.29
CA ALA A 48 13.21 2.94 0.31
C ALA A 48 13.90 1.60 0.07
N GLU A 49 15.22 1.61 -0.14
CA GLU A 49 16.03 0.41 -0.31
C GLU A 49 15.95 -0.48 0.93
N LYS A 50 16.10 0.09 2.12
CA LYS A 50 15.98 -0.63 3.39
C LYS A 50 14.62 -1.30 3.56
N CYS A 51 13.53 -0.58 3.28
CA CYS A 51 12.16 -1.13 3.35
C CYS A 51 11.94 -2.21 2.29
N PHE A 52 12.48 -2.03 1.09
CA PHE A 52 12.37 -3.00 0.00
C PHE A 52 13.10 -4.30 0.33
N VAL A 53 14.35 -4.22 0.81
CA VAL A 53 15.14 -5.40 1.21
C VAL A 53 14.47 -6.12 2.38
N ALA A 54 14.06 -5.40 3.42
CA ALA A 54 13.34 -5.97 4.54
C ALA A 54 12.02 -6.64 4.09
N GLY A 55 11.34 -6.07 3.08
CA GLY A 55 10.16 -6.65 2.47
C GLY A 55 10.42 -8.00 1.80
N ILE A 56 11.55 -8.15 1.12
CA ILE A 56 11.99 -9.45 0.55
C ILE A 56 12.22 -10.45 1.69
N GLU A 57 12.98 -10.08 2.71
CA GLU A 57 13.33 -10.95 3.84
C GLU A 57 12.08 -11.44 4.57
N ASP A 58 11.14 -10.53 4.87
CA ASP A 58 9.88 -10.85 5.53
C ASP A 58 9.00 -11.79 4.67
N CYS A 59 8.99 -11.61 3.35
CA CYS A 59 8.19 -12.44 2.44
C CYS A 59 8.78 -13.84 2.22
N VAL A 60 10.11 -14.00 2.23
CA VAL A 60 10.74 -15.31 2.04
C VAL A 60 10.81 -16.15 3.30
N GLY A 61 10.37 -15.60 4.44
CA GLY A 61 10.16 -16.32 5.69
C GLY A 61 8.98 -17.29 5.62
N GLU A 62 8.64 -17.90 6.74
CA GLU A 62 7.50 -18.83 6.83
C GLU A 62 6.16 -18.05 6.77
N ASN A 63 5.56 -17.99 5.58
CA ASN A 63 4.25 -17.36 5.35
C ASN A 63 3.23 -18.38 4.84
N ARG A 64 2.01 -18.34 5.40
CA ARG A 64 0.87 -19.15 4.92
C ARG A 64 -0.06 -18.28 4.06
N VAL A 65 0.47 -17.79 2.95
CA VAL A 65 -0.27 -16.97 2.00
C VAL A 65 -0.57 -17.81 0.76
N PHE A 66 -1.79 -17.73 0.24
CA PHE A 66 -2.10 -18.39 -1.04
C PHE A 66 -1.27 -17.78 -2.16
N ARG A 67 -0.82 -18.64 -3.09
CA ARG A 67 0.06 -18.24 -4.22
C ARG A 67 -0.53 -17.10 -5.03
N GLU A 68 -1.84 -17.09 -5.26
CA GLU A 68 -2.55 -16.04 -5.98
C GLU A 68 -2.47 -14.66 -5.31
N TRP A 69 -2.25 -14.62 -4.00
CA TRP A 69 -2.14 -13.37 -3.22
C TRP A 69 -0.70 -12.94 -2.94
N ALA A 70 0.29 -13.67 -3.43
CA ALA A 70 1.71 -13.39 -3.14
C ALA A 70 2.11 -11.95 -3.51
N ARG A 71 1.63 -11.42 -4.65
CA ARG A 71 1.92 -10.04 -5.07
C ARG A 71 1.28 -9.00 -4.15
N SER A 72 0.00 -9.16 -3.82
CA SER A 72 -0.69 -8.25 -2.89
C SER A 72 -0.07 -8.30 -1.50
N TRP A 73 0.36 -9.49 -1.08
CA TRP A 73 1.07 -9.68 0.18
C TRP A 73 2.44 -8.97 0.18
N ALA A 74 3.23 -9.10 -0.89
CA ALA A 74 4.50 -8.41 -1.02
C ALA A 74 4.35 -6.87 -0.91
N LYS A 75 3.34 -6.29 -1.57
CA LYS A 75 3.01 -4.87 -1.43
C LYS A 75 2.66 -4.50 0.02
N ARG A 76 1.82 -5.31 0.67
CA ARG A 76 1.44 -5.10 2.06
C ARG A 76 2.64 -5.13 3.00
N ILE A 77 3.54 -6.07 2.83
CA ILE A 77 4.77 -6.19 3.65
C ILE A 77 5.67 -4.95 3.46
N ILE A 78 5.79 -4.43 2.24
CA ILE A 78 6.52 -3.16 2.00
C ILE A 78 5.86 -2.01 2.75
N VAL A 79 4.54 -1.87 2.70
CA VAL A 79 3.79 -0.84 3.44
C VAL A 79 4.05 -0.97 4.95
N GLU A 80 3.98 -2.18 5.50
CA GLU A 80 4.23 -2.44 6.93
C GLU A 80 5.69 -2.10 7.33
N ASN A 81 6.66 -2.39 6.47
CA ASN A 81 8.06 -2.01 6.68
C ASN A 81 8.23 -0.50 6.68
N ALA A 82 7.63 0.21 5.72
CA ALA A 82 7.67 1.66 5.66
C ALA A 82 6.99 2.31 6.90
N ILE A 83 5.88 1.74 7.38
CA ILE A 83 5.22 2.19 8.62
C ILE A 83 6.14 1.99 9.83
N ARG A 84 6.82 0.85 9.93
CA ARG A 84 7.78 0.58 11.02
C ARG A 84 8.95 1.55 11.02
N GLU A 85 9.44 1.93 9.85
CA GLU A 85 10.57 2.86 9.68
C GLU A 85 10.19 4.30 10.02
N LEU A 86 9.06 4.82 9.51
CA LEU A 86 8.69 6.23 9.61
C LEU A 86 7.71 6.54 10.74
N LYS A 87 6.91 5.57 11.17
CA LYS A 87 5.86 5.71 12.20
C LYS A 87 4.97 6.93 11.95
N PRO A 88 4.35 7.03 10.76
CA PRO A 88 3.56 8.19 10.39
C PRO A 88 2.39 8.37 11.37
N ARG A 89 2.20 9.59 11.84
CA ARG A 89 1.12 9.92 12.78
C ARG A 89 0.29 11.07 12.24
N PRO A 90 -1.03 11.07 12.51
CA PRO A 90 -1.87 12.21 12.19
C PRO A 90 -1.31 13.48 12.78
N SER A 91 -1.22 14.54 11.96
CA SER A 91 -0.91 15.87 12.45
C SER A 91 -2.06 16.34 13.34
N LEU A 92 -1.78 16.84 14.54
CA LEU A 92 -2.80 17.47 15.37
C LEU A 92 -3.37 18.66 14.59
N PRO A 93 -4.70 18.78 14.44
CA PRO A 93 -5.30 19.88 13.70
C PRO A 93 -4.97 21.21 14.37
N SER A 94 -4.15 22.01 13.72
CA SER A 94 -3.82 23.38 14.17
C SER A 94 -4.93 24.39 13.88
N SER A 95 -6.05 23.97 13.29
CA SER A 95 -7.25 24.79 13.05
C SER A 95 -8.45 23.92 12.67
N PRO A 96 -9.67 24.28 13.09
CA PRO A 96 -10.86 23.55 12.64
C PRO A 96 -11.06 23.74 11.13
N PRO A 97 -11.30 22.66 10.37
CA PRO A 97 -11.58 22.79 8.95
C PRO A 97 -12.90 23.53 8.74
N SER A 98 -12.91 24.55 7.88
CA SER A 98 -14.15 25.12 7.37
C SER A 98 -14.98 24.00 6.74
N ALA A 99 -16.15 23.76 7.30
CA ALA A 99 -17.03 22.71 6.86
C ALA A 99 -17.58 22.99 5.45
N THR A 100 -16.92 22.43 4.45
CA THR A 100 -17.50 22.29 3.11
C THR A 100 -18.05 20.87 3.03
N VAL A 101 -19.37 20.78 3.04
CA VAL A 101 -20.13 19.52 2.95
C VAL A 101 -19.99 18.99 1.53
N PHE A 102 -19.16 17.97 1.34
CA PHE A 102 -19.13 17.19 0.11
C PHE A 102 -19.92 15.90 0.30
N SER A 103 -21.02 15.80 -0.43
CA SER A 103 -21.80 14.56 -0.55
C SER A 103 -21.02 13.52 -1.30
N HIS A 104 -20.72 12.41 -0.65
CA HIS A 104 -19.96 11.31 -1.24
C HIS A 104 -20.88 10.31 -1.93
N SER A 105 -20.71 10.15 -3.23
CA SER A 105 -21.02 8.90 -3.93
C SER A 105 -19.75 8.06 -3.98
N GLU A 106 -19.78 6.90 -3.34
CA GLU A 106 -18.72 5.89 -3.45
C GLU A 106 -18.78 5.27 -4.85
N GLN A 107 -17.93 5.77 -5.74
CA GLN A 107 -17.67 5.11 -7.01
C GLN A 107 -16.17 4.86 -7.12
N SER A 108 -15.80 3.59 -7.06
CA SER A 108 -14.47 3.09 -7.39
C SER A 108 -14.20 3.29 -8.88
N SER A 109 -13.56 4.38 -9.22
CA SER A 109 -13.08 4.64 -10.57
C SER A 109 -11.55 4.61 -10.53
N GLY A 110 -10.95 3.74 -11.36
CA GLY A 110 -9.51 3.65 -11.51
C GLY A 110 -8.93 5.02 -11.92
N PHE A 111 -8.12 5.58 -11.06
CA PHE A 111 -7.46 6.86 -11.28
C PHE A 111 -6.29 6.70 -12.26
N GLY A 112 -6.48 7.09 -13.51
CA GLY A 112 -5.42 7.31 -14.51
C GLY A 112 -4.89 8.75 -14.46
N GLY A 113 -4.63 9.31 -13.29
CA GLY A 113 -4.08 10.66 -13.14
C GLY A 113 -2.54 10.60 -13.11
N HIS A 114 -1.88 11.40 -13.95
CA HIS A 114 -0.45 11.67 -13.82
C HIS A 114 -0.25 12.57 -12.59
N PHE A 115 0.15 11.98 -11.47
CA PHE A 115 0.59 12.73 -10.31
C PHE A 115 2.09 13.04 -10.48
N ASP A 116 2.46 14.29 -10.25
CA ASP A 116 3.87 14.64 -10.18
C ASP A 116 4.48 14.06 -8.90
N LEU A 117 5.56 13.33 -9.09
CA LEU A 117 6.26 12.66 -8.00
C LEU A 117 6.70 13.66 -6.92
N GLU A 118 7.23 14.82 -7.32
CA GLU A 118 7.71 15.84 -6.39
C GLU A 118 6.59 16.35 -5.48
N THR A 119 5.39 16.53 -6.03
CA THR A 119 4.24 16.99 -5.25
C THR A 119 3.79 15.95 -4.21
N VAL A 120 3.81 14.66 -4.57
CA VAL A 120 3.51 13.58 -3.62
C VAL A 120 4.57 13.50 -2.52
N LEU A 121 5.85 13.66 -2.86
CA LEU A 121 6.95 13.68 -1.90
C LEU A 121 6.93 14.91 -0.99
N GLY A 122 6.31 16.01 -1.42
CA GLY A 122 6.08 17.21 -0.63
C GLY A 122 5.00 17.09 0.44
N LEU A 123 4.18 16.03 0.41
CA LEU A 123 3.19 15.76 1.45
C LEU A 123 3.87 15.41 2.78
N GLY A 124 3.22 15.76 3.90
CA GLY A 124 3.61 15.25 5.23
C GLY A 124 3.57 13.72 5.26
N ASP A 125 4.35 13.10 6.14
CA ASP A 125 4.48 11.63 6.16
C ASP A 125 3.11 10.94 6.28
N PHE A 126 2.25 11.39 7.18
CA PHE A 126 0.94 10.78 7.38
C PHE A 126 0.03 10.93 6.15
N GLU A 127 -0.07 12.15 5.61
CA GLU A 127 -0.87 12.46 4.42
C GLU A 127 -0.36 11.68 3.20
N ARG A 128 0.96 11.54 3.07
CA ARG A 128 1.61 10.76 2.01
C ARG A 128 1.27 9.28 2.11
N PHE A 129 1.36 8.69 3.32
CA PHE A 129 0.94 7.30 3.54
C PHE A 129 -0.53 7.09 3.22
N VAL A 130 -1.41 7.96 3.73
CA VAL A 130 -2.85 7.88 3.46
C VAL A 130 -3.13 8.00 1.95
N PHE A 131 -2.47 8.92 1.25
CA PHE A 131 -2.64 9.10 -0.19
C PHE A 131 -2.15 7.88 -0.97
N VAL A 132 -0.91 7.43 -0.74
CA VAL A 132 -0.33 6.28 -1.45
C VAL A 132 -1.17 5.03 -1.21
N MET A 133 -1.54 4.75 0.03
CA MET A 133 -2.32 3.55 0.36
C MET A 133 -3.75 3.62 -0.20
N SER A 134 -4.49 4.71 0.05
CA SER A 134 -5.92 4.77 -0.28
C SER A 134 -6.23 5.19 -1.71
N VAL A 135 -5.31 5.88 -2.39
CA VAL A 135 -5.54 6.40 -3.76
C VAL A 135 -4.75 5.59 -4.79
N LEU A 136 -3.48 5.33 -4.55
CA LEU A 136 -2.63 4.63 -5.52
C LEU A 136 -2.74 3.11 -5.40
N GLU A 137 -2.77 2.58 -4.18
CA GLU A 137 -2.82 1.14 -3.93
C GLU A 137 -4.24 0.61 -3.60
N ASN A 138 -5.25 1.48 -3.62
CA ASN A 138 -6.66 1.14 -3.42
C ASN A 138 -6.98 0.41 -2.09
N TYR A 139 -6.25 0.68 -1.02
CA TYR A 139 -6.63 0.21 0.30
C TYR A 139 -7.91 0.92 0.76
N SER A 140 -8.79 0.20 1.41
CA SER A 140 -9.95 0.79 2.08
C SER A 140 -9.52 1.67 3.25
N HIS A 141 -10.37 2.63 3.64
CA HIS A 141 -10.09 3.47 4.82
C HIS A 141 -9.93 2.65 6.10
N HIS A 142 -10.64 1.51 6.22
CA HIS A 142 -10.48 0.61 7.36
C HIS A 142 -9.13 -0.09 7.38
N GLU A 143 -8.65 -0.57 6.23
CA GLU A 143 -7.32 -1.18 6.14
C GLU A 143 -6.22 -0.17 6.44
N CYS A 144 -6.33 1.06 5.90
CA CYS A 144 -5.41 2.14 6.24
C CYS A 144 -5.40 2.43 7.75
N ALA A 145 -6.58 2.54 8.36
CA ALA A 145 -6.73 2.80 9.80
C ALA A 145 -6.09 1.69 10.65
N LEU A 146 -6.31 0.42 10.28
CA LEU A 146 -5.71 -0.72 10.96
C LEU A 146 -4.17 -0.73 10.85
N LEU A 147 -3.65 -0.47 9.65
CA LEU A 147 -2.20 -0.50 9.41
C LEU A 147 -1.49 0.69 10.08
N LEU A 148 -2.08 1.89 10.01
CA LEU A 148 -1.51 3.11 10.59
C LEU A 148 -1.79 3.27 12.09
N GLY A 149 -2.65 2.41 12.66
CA GLY A 149 -3.00 2.46 14.09
C GLY A 149 -3.77 3.73 14.48
N CYS A 150 -4.66 4.22 13.61
CA CYS A 150 -5.43 5.44 13.81
C CYS A 150 -6.93 5.22 13.50
N SER A 151 -7.75 6.24 13.67
CA SER A 151 -9.19 6.16 13.36
C SER A 151 -9.46 6.34 11.86
N VAL A 152 -10.59 5.80 11.39
CA VAL A 152 -11.07 6.01 10.02
C VAL A 152 -11.33 7.50 9.74
N LEU A 153 -11.69 8.28 10.77
CA LEU A 153 -11.88 9.73 10.62
C LEU A 153 -10.55 10.43 10.30
N GLU A 154 -9.47 10.08 10.98
CA GLU A 154 -8.13 10.62 10.71
C GLU A 154 -7.65 10.25 9.31
N ILE A 155 -7.94 9.04 8.83
CA ILE A 155 -7.66 8.63 7.45
C ILE A 155 -8.40 9.52 6.44
N ARG A 156 -9.72 9.77 6.66
CA ARG A 156 -10.50 10.64 5.78
C ARG A 156 -9.97 12.07 5.76
N GLN A 157 -9.60 12.60 6.91
CA GLN A 157 -9.00 13.94 7.03
C GLN A 157 -7.64 14.01 6.33
N GLY A 158 -6.76 13.06 6.60
CA GLY A 158 -5.44 12.98 5.94
C GLY A 158 -5.55 12.87 4.42
N ARG A 159 -6.51 12.08 3.92
CA ARG A 159 -6.77 12.00 2.47
C ARG A 159 -7.26 13.34 1.90
N LEU A 160 -8.14 14.04 2.60
CA LEU A 160 -8.63 15.35 2.16
C LEU A 160 -7.49 16.35 2.09
N HIS A 161 -6.68 16.46 3.15
CA HIS A 161 -5.51 17.35 3.17
C HIS A 161 -4.51 17.03 2.08
N ALA A 162 -4.23 15.75 1.82
CA ALA A 162 -3.36 15.33 0.73
C ALA A 162 -3.89 15.80 -0.62
N LEU A 163 -5.19 15.61 -0.90
CA LEU A 163 -5.81 16.04 -2.16
C LEU A 163 -5.83 17.56 -2.31
N GLU A 164 -6.14 18.30 -1.24
CA GLU A 164 -6.10 19.77 -1.22
C GLU A 164 -4.68 20.28 -1.52
N HIS A 165 -3.66 19.69 -0.93
CA HIS A 165 -2.27 20.03 -1.18
C HIS A 165 -1.89 19.82 -2.65
N LEU A 166 -2.27 18.67 -3.22
CA LEU A 166 -2.00 18.33 -4.63
C LEU A 166 -2.68 19.30 -5.59
N VAL A 167 -3.93 19.71 -5.32
CA VAL A 167 -4.66 20.70 -6.12
C VAL A 167 -4.02 22.09 -6.03
N ASN A 168 -3.68 22.53 -4.82
CA ASN A 168 -3.10 23.86 -4.59
C ASN A 168 -1.67 24.01 -5.13
N SER A 169 -0.94 22.90 -5.30
CA SER A 169 0.41 22.88 -5.89
C SER A 169 0.39 23.07 -7.43
N GLY A 170 -0.76 23.40 -8.02
CA GLY A 170 -0.90 23.68 -9.46
C GLY A 170 -0.99 22.45 -10.35
N GLN A 171 -1.06 21.29 -9.74
CA GLN A 171 -1.36 20.03 -10.43
C GLN A 171 -2.86 19.96 -10.67
N VAL A 172 -3.31 20.50 -11.80
CA VAL A 172 -4.69 20.32 -12.27
C VAL A 172 -4.89 18.85 -12.55
N VAL A 173 -5.43 18.13 -11.58
CA VAL A 173 -6.04 16.84 -11.84
C VAL A 173 -7.22 17.12 -12.75
N SER A 174 -7.06 16.92 -14.06
CA SER A 174 -8.19 16.89 -14.99
C SER A 174 -9.08 15.72 -14.57
N PHE A 175 -10.02 15.99 -13.69
CA PHE A 175 -11.18 15.12 -13.52
C PHE A 175 -11.98 15.25 -14.81
N ALA A 176 -11.85 14.27 -15.72
CA ALA A 176 -12.80 14.12 -16.82
C ALA A 176 -14.16 13.82 -16.17
N LEU A 177 -15.08 14.77 -16.37
CA LEU A 177 -16.51 14.67 -16.09
C LEU A 177 -17.16 13.55 -16.90
#